data_338819e4dbbd376254a642d8d85d9eee
#
_entry.id   338819e4dbbd376254a642d8d85d9eee
#
_cell.length_a   1.000
_cell.length_b   1.000
_cell.length_c   1.000
_cell.angle_alpha   90.00
_cell.angle_beta   90.00
_cell.angle_gamma   90.00
#
_symmetry.space_group_name_H-M   'P 1'
#
loop_
_entity.id
_entity.type
_entity.pdbx_description
1 polymer ?
#
loop_
_entity_poly.entity_id
_entity_poly.type
_entity_poly.pdbx_seq_one_letter_code
_entity_poly.pdbx_strand_id
1 'polypeptide(L)'
;LEEQLQKLPEVPDKEASWMMDFLYDHFDAFKLIACCSSGTKYEHYLDTLAEIEDHSGRLLVDRMVEAGYPIRRLDDELIHIMSTALFNGMFETIRHDMPREKAMVYMDDLRNFYSAGWFRLLGIPFE
;
A
#
# COMPACT_ATOMS: atom_id res chain seq x y z
N LEU A 1 12.78 -15.44 -14.69
CA LEU A 1 11.49 -14.80 -15.01
C LEU A 1 10.38 -15.23 -14.07
N GLU A 2 10.19 -16.53 -13.92
CA GLU A 2 9.21 -17.07 -12.95
C GLU A 2 9.59 -16.72 -11.52
N GLU A 3 10.88 -16.71 -11.20
CA GLU A 3 11.36 -16.32 -9.87
C GLU A 3 11.02 -14.88 -9.54
N GLN A 4 11.13 -13.97 -10.52
CA GLN A 4 10.79 -12.58 -10.32
C GLN A 4 9.29 -12.39 -10.10
N LEU A 5 8.46 -13.11 -10.85
CA LEU A 5 7.00 -13.09 -10.66
C LEU A 5 6.60 -13.64 -9.30
N GLN A 6 7.26 -14.68 -8.82
CA GLN A 6 7.00 -15.25 -7.51
C GLN A 6 7.41 -14.32 -6.36
N LYS A 7 8.42 -13.48 -6.60
CA LYS A 7 8.89 -12.51 -5.59
C LYS A 7 8.08 -11.23 -5.56
N LEU A 8 7.28 -10.94 -6.59
CA LEU A 8 6.47 -9.73 -6.64
C LEU A 8 5.55 -9.55 -5.43
N PRO A 9 4.88 -10.60 -4.91
CA PRO A 9 4.08 -10.45 -3.69
C PRO A 9 4.89 -10.21 -2.43
N GLU A 10 6.14 -10.66 -2.38
CA GLU A 10 6.97 -10.54 -1.17
C GLU A 10 7.45 -9.12 -0.90
N VAL A 11 7.73 -8.35 -1.96
CA VAL A 11 8.23 -6.98 -1.81
C VAL A 11 7.19 -6.07 -1.16
N PRO A 12 5.91 -6.03 -1.64
CA PRO A 12 4.86 -5.30 -0.95
C PRO A 12 4.61 -5.81 0.48
N ASP A 13 4.76 -7.12 0.70
CA ASP A 13 4.58 -7.73 2.03
C ASP A 13 5.55 -7.17 3.05
N LYS A 14 6.83 -7.08 2.70
CA LYS A 14 7.86 -6.56 3.59
C LYS A 14 7.67 -5.07 3.87
N GLU A 15 7.34 -4.30 2.84
CA GLU A 15 7.08 -2.87 2.98
C GLU A 15 5.87 -2.60 3.86
N ALA A 16 4.78 -3.35 3.67
CA ALA A 16 3.56 -3.19 4.46
C ALA A 16 3.81 -3.55 5.93
N SER A 17 4.52 -4.64 6.21
CA SER A 17 4.85 -5.04 7.58
C SER A 17 5.72 -4.00 8.27
N TRP A 18 6.74 -3.49 7.59
CA TRP A 18 7.60 -2.44 8.11
C TRP A 18 6.81 -1.18 8.41
N MET A 19 5.94 -0.78 7.49
CA MET A 19 5.12 0.42 7.63
C MET A 19 4.21 0.30 8.85
N MET A 20 3.53 -0.83 9.02
CA MET A 20 2.63 -1.04 10.16
C MET A 20 3.38 -1.05 11.48
N ASP A 21 4.56 -1.67 11.54
CA ASP A 21 5.41 -1.62 12.74
C ASP A 21 5.80 -0.19 13.07
N PHE A 22 6.21 0.58 12.08
CA PHE A 22 6.58 1.98 12.25
C PHE A 22 5.40 2.81 12.76
N LEU A 23 4.22 2.62 12.17
CA LEU A 23 3.01 3.35 12.58
C LEU A 23 2.65 3.05 14.04
N TYR A 24 2.72 1.80 14.45
CA TYR A 24 2.38 1.41 15.82
C TYR A 24 3.46 1.75 16.83
N ASP A 25 4.72 1.78 16.42
CA ASP A 25 5.81 2.27 17.27
C ASP A 25 5.63 3.76 17.61
N HIS A 26 4.95 4.50 16.72
CA HIS A 26 4.66 5.92 16.90
C HIS A 26 3.15 6.18 16.90
N PHE A 27 2.39 5.31 17.54
CA PHE A 27 0.93 5.29 17.49
C PHE A 27 0.31 6.63 17.83
N ASP A 28 0.73 7.26 18.94
CA ASP A 28 0.13 8.51 19.39
C ASP A 28 0.30 9.64 18.37
N ALA A 29 1.49 9.74 17.76
CA ALA A 29 1.75 10.75 16.73
C ALA A 29 0.87 10.52 15.51
N PHE A 30 0.77 9.27 15.03
CA PHE A 30 -0.05 8.96 13.87
C PHE A 30 -1.54 9.05 14.15
N LYS A 31 -1.96 8.77 15.39
CA LYS A 31 -3.34 9.01 15.82
C LYS A 31 -3.72 10.48 15.68
N LEU A 32 -2.85 11.38 16.10
CA LEU A 32 -3.07 12.82 15.94
C LEU A 32 -3.15 13.22 14.46
N ILE A 33 -2.25 12.69 13.63
CA ILE A 33 -2.25 12.97 12.19
C ILE A 33 -3.54 12.47 11.54
N ALA A 34 -3.97 11.26 11.88
CA ALA A 34 -5.13 10.63 11.26
C ALA A 34 -6.46 11.28 11.68
N CYS A 35 -6.55 11.75 12.91
CA CYS A 35 -7.82 12.21 13.50
C CYS A 35 -7.90 13.73 13.71
N CYS A 36 -6.77 14.43 13.84
CA CYS A 36 -6.73 15.80 14.31
C CYS A 36 -5.81 16.70 13.47
N SER A 37 -5.54 16.35 12.21
CA SER A 37 -4.60 17.09 11.38
C SER A 37 -5.22 18.26 10.60
N SER A 38 -6.54 18.36 10.53
CA SER A 38 -7.23 19.42 9.80
C SER A 38 -6.77 20.82 10.28
N GLY A 39 -6.40 21.68 9.35
CA GLY A 39 -5.91 23.02 9.64
C GLY A 39 -4.47 23.09 10.11
N THR A 40 -3.78 21.97 10.20
CA THR A 40 -2.35 21.93 10.55
C THR A 40 -1.49 21.66 9.32
N LYS A 41 -0.16 21.80 9.47
CA LYS A 41 0.79 21.49 8.40
C LYS A 41 0.80 20.01 7.99
N TYR A 42 0.16 19.14 8.78
CA TYR A 42 0.09 17.70 8.53
C TYR A 42 -1.21 17.25 7.86
N GLU A 43 -2.08 18.21 7.50
CA GLU A 43 -3.40 17.93 6.93
C GLU A 43 -3.34 16.99 5.72
N HIS A 44 -2.32 17.15 4.89
CA HIS A 44 -2.14 16.35 3.67
C HIS A 44 -1.05 15.29 3.78
N TYR A 45 -0.71 14.89 5.00
CA TYR A 45 0.35 13.91 5.23
C TYR A 45 0.04 12.56 4.56
N LEU A 46 -1.22 12.11 4.63
CA LEU A 46 -1.63 10.86 3.99
C LEU A 46 -1.50 10.93 2.47
N ASP A 47 -1.81 12.08 1.89
CA ASP A 47 -1.63 12.30 0.45
C ASP A 47 -0.17 12.17 0.05
N THR A 48 0.74 12.68 0.87
CA THR A 48 2.19 12.57 0.64
C THR A 48 2.64 11.10 0.67
N LEU A 49 2.15 10.31 1.63
CA LEU A 49 2.45 8.89 1.67
C LEU A 49 1.93 8.15 0.45
N ALA A 50 0.71 8.49 0.02
CA ALA A 50 0.12 7.90 -1.18
C ALA A 50 0.94 8.23 -2.43
N GLU A 51 1.45 9.45 -2.55
CA GLU A 51 2.31 9.86 -3.67
C GLU A 51 3.60 9.04 -3.73
N ILE A 52 4.21 8.74 -2.59
CA ILE A 52 5.40 7.89 -2.53
C ILE A 52 5.08 6.50 -3.05
N GLU A 53 3.97 5.94 -2.62
CA GLU A 53 3.53 4.61 -3.07
C GLU A 53 3.17 4.62 -4.56
N ASP A 54 2.54 5.68 -5.05
CA ASP A 54 2.23 5.86 -6.47
C ASP A 54 3.51 5.77 -7.31
N HIS A 55 4.55 6.46 -6.87
CA HIS A 55 5.84 6.46 -7.57
C HIS A 55 6.45 5.05 -7.61
N SER A 56 6.44 4.36 -6.47
CA SER A 56 6.94 2.98 -6.37
C SER A 56 6.15 2.03 -7.28
N GLY A 57 4.83 2.17 -7.29
CA GLY A 57 3.96 1.36 -8.13
C GLY A 57 4.21 1.57 -9.62
N ARG A 58 4.37 2.83 -10.04
CA ARG A 58 4.69 3.16 -11.43
C ARG A 58 6.04 2.60 -11.85
N LEU A 59 7.05 2.71 -10.99
CA LEU A 59 8.38 2.14 -11.28
C LEU A 59 8.31 0.63 -11.46
N LEU A 60 7.55 -0.05 -10.61
CA LEU A 60 7.39 -1.50 -10.72
C LEU A 60 6.75 -1.89 -12.05
N VAL A 61 5.66 -1.22 -12.42
CA VAL A 61 4.97 -1.46 -13.69
C VAL A 61 5.91 -1.20 -14.88
N ASP A 62 6.63 -0.08 -14.85
CA ASP A 62 7.58 0.27 -15.91
C ASP A 62 8.66 -0.79 -16.06
N ARG A 63 9.23 -1.27 -14.96
CA ARG A 63 10.24 -2.31 -14.98
C ARG A 63 9.71 -3.62 -15.54
N MET A 64 8.49 -3.97 -15.21
CA MET A 64 7.85 -5.17 -15.74
C MET A 64 7.62 -5.07 -17.24
N VAL A 65 7.16 -3.93 -17.73
CA VAL A 65 6.99 -3.69 -19.17
C VAL A 65 8.34 -3.77 -19.90
N GLU A 66 9.38 -3.15 -19.36
CA GLU A 66 10.73 -3.19 -19.93
C GLU A 66 11.29 -4.61 -19.96
N ALA A 67 10.97 -5.43 -18.95
CA ALA A 67 11.40 -6.81 -18.88
C ALA A 67 10.62 -7.73 -19.83
N GLY A 68 9.62 -7.21 -20.54
CA GLY A 68 8.86 -7.97 -21.53
C GLY A 68 7.65 -8.73 -20.99
N TYR A 69 7.22 -8.45 -19.76
CA TYR A 69 6.01 -9.07 -19.23
C TYR A 69 4.78 -8.54 -19.97
N PRO A 70 3.85 -9.43 -20.37
CA PRO A 70 2.63 -9.01 -21.07
C PRO A 70 1.59 -8.48 -20.08
N ILE A 71 1.88 -7.35 -19.45
CA ILE A 71 0.99 -6.75 -18.47
C ILE A 71 0.28 -5.53 -19.06
N ARG A 72 -0.91 -5.25 -18.53
CA ARG A 72 -1.65 -4.04 -18.84
C ARG A 72 -1.05 -2.87 -18.09
N ARG A 73 -0.76 -1.78 -18.78
CA ARG A 73 -0.30 -0.55 -18.14
C ARG A 73 -1.51 0.19 -17.57
N LEU A 74 -1.46 0.49 -16.28
CA LEU A 74 -2.54 1.21 -15.60
C LEU A 74 -2.30 2.71 -15.66
N ASP A 75 -3.39 3.48 -15.72
CA ASP A 75 -3.32 4.94 -15.67
C ASP A 75 -2.85 5.41 -14.28
N ASP A 76 -2.11 6.51 -14.25
CA ASP A 76 -1.59 7.09 -13.01
C ASP A 76 -2.71 7.42 -12.03
N GLU A 77 -3.85 7.89 -12.53
CA GLU A 77 -5.01 8.21 -11.69
C GLU A 77 -5.54 6.98 -10.96
N LEU A 78 -5.62 5.84 -11.65
CA LEU A 78 -6.09 4.59 -11.04
C LEU A 78 -5.10 4.10 -9.99
N ILE A 79 -3.80 4.17 -10.28
CA ILE A 79 -2.75 3.82 -9.32
C ILE A 79 -2.90 4.67 -8.06
N HIS A 80 -3.12 5.97 -8.22
CA HIS A 80 -3.29 6.88 -7.09
C HIS A 80 -4.52 6.52 -6.26
N ILE A 81 -5.65 6.21 -6.89
CA ILE A 81 -6.86 5.79 -6.19
C ILE A 81 -6.59 4.54 -5.34
N MET A 82 -5.89 3.56 -5.91
CA MET A 82 -5.59 2.32 -5.23
C MET A 82 -4.62 2.51 -4.06
N SER A 83 -3.60 3.34 -4.24
CA SER A 83 -2.64 3.67 -3.17
C SER A 83 -3.32 4.41 -2.03
N THR A 84 -4.16 5.38 -2.35
CA THR A 84 -4.91 6.15 -1.35
C THR A 84 -5.85 5.25 -0.55
N ALA A 85 -6.55 4.34 -1.23
CA ALA A 85 -7.45 3.39 -0.57
C ALA A 85 -6.69 2.47 0.39
N LEU A 86 -5.51 2.00 0.00
CA LEU A 86 -4.67 1.17 0.86
C LEU A 86 -4.26 1.92 2.13
N PHE A 87 -3.73 3.14 1.99
CA PHE A 87 -3.31 3.94 3.14
C PHE A 87 -4.47 4.30 4.04
N ASN A 88 -5.63 4.63 3.49
CA ASN A 88 -6.82 4.88 4.31
C ASN A 88 -7.20 3.64 5.12
N GLY A 89 -7.10 2.45 4.53
CA GLY A 89 -7.34 1.20 5.24
C GLY A 89 -6.36 0.98 6.38
N MET A 90 -5.08 1.25 6.15
CA MET A 90 -4.04 1.15 7.18
C MET A 90 -4.33 2.10 8.35
N PHE A 91 -4.69 3.35 8.07
CA PHE A 91 -4.94 4.33 9.10
C PHE A 91 -6.27 4.12 9.83
N GLU A 92 -7.20 3.36 9.26
CA GLU A 92 -8.42 2.97 9.98
C GLU A 92 -8.12 2.20 11.25
N THR A 93 -7.09 1.36 11.24
CA THR A 93 -6.68 0.63 12.44
C THR A 93 -6.29 1.59 13.58
N ILE A 94 -5.59 2.67 13.22
CA ILE A 94 -5.14 3.68 14.19
C ILE A 94 -6.32 4.55 14.64
N ARG A 95 -7.18 4.98 13.69
CA ARG A 95 -8.36 5.80 14.02
C ARG A 95 -9.28 5.13 15.03
N HIS A 96 -9.40 3.81 14.94
CA HIS A 96 -10.28 3.02 15.81
C HIS A 96 -9.57 2.40 17.01
N ASP A 97 -8.35 2.84 17.30
CA ASP A 97 -7.56 2.36 18.45
C ASP A 97 -7.43 0.84 18.50
N MET A 98 -7.27 0.23 17.32
CA MET A 98 -7.18 -1.22 17.21
C MET A 98 -5.89 -1.73 17.85
N PRO A 99 -5.93 -2.81 18.66
CA PRO A 99 -4.71 -3.39 19.23
C PRO A 99 -3.74 -3.82 18.13
N ARG A 100 -2.45 -3.64 18.37
CA ARG A 100 -1.39 -3.91 17.40
C ARG A 100 -1.49 -5.30 16.77
N GLU A 101 -1.70 -6.33 17.59
CA GLU A 101 -1.77 -7.71 17.10
C GLU A 101 -2.91 -7.91 16.12
N LYS A 102 -4.08 -7.36 16.43
CA LYS A 102 -5.26 -7.44 15.57
C LYS A 102 -5.05 -6.66 14.28
N ALA A 103 -4.46 -5.47 14.38
CA ALA A 103 -4.15 -4.64 13.22
C ALA A 103 -3.21 -5.36 12.26
N MET A 104 -2.20 -6.06 12.78
CA MET A 104 -1.26 -6.81 11.94
C MET A 104 -1.95 -7.94 11.17
N VAL A 105 -2.87 -8.66 11.81
CA VAL A 105 -3.65 -9.72 11.15
C VAL A 105 -4.52 -9.14 10.04
N TYR A 106 -5.23 -8.05 10.31
CA TYR A 106 -6.10 -7.42 9.32
C TYR A 106 -5.31 -6.82 8.16
N MET A 107 -4.11 -6.32 8.43
CA MET A 107 -3.26 -5.80 7.35
C MET A 107 -2.74 -6.91 6.45
N ASP A 108 -2.47 -8.10 6.98
CA ASP A 108 -2.14 -9.25 6.15
C ASP A 108 -3.31 -9.59 5.21
N ASP A 109 -4.53 -9.60 5.73
CA ASP A 109 -5.71 -9.87 4.93
C ASP A 109 -5.93 -8.79 3.86
N LEU A 110 -5.79 -7.53 4.25
CA LEU A 110 -5.95 -6.40 3.34
C LEU A 110 -4.90 -6.42 2.23
N ARG A 111 -3.66 -6.73 2.59
CA ARG A 111 -2.57 -6.84 1.62
C ARG A 111 -2.84 -7.96 0.61
N ASN A 112 -3.30 -9.11 1.08
CA ASN A 112 -3.66 -10.21 0.20
C ASN A 112 -4.77 -9.80 -0.77
N PHE A 113 -5.76 -9.10 -0.26
CA PHE A 113 -6.86 -8.57 -1.08
C PHE A 113 -6.33 -7.62 -2.17
N TYR A 114 -5.49 -6.67 -1.79
CA TYR A 114 -4.93 -5.69 -2.74
C TYR A 114 -3.98 -6.34 -3.73
N SER A 115 -3.13 -7.26 -3.29
CA SER A 115 -2.19 -7.96 -4.19
C SER A 115 -2.92 -8.76 -5.25
N ALA A 116 -3.97 -9.48 -4.87
CA ALA A 116 -4.79 -10.23 -5.82
C ALA A 116 -5.47 -9.29 -6.82
N GLY A 117 -6.00 -8.17 -6.35
CA GLY A 117 -6.62 -7.16 -7.21
C GLY A 117 -5.62 -6.53 -8.17
N TRP A 118 -4.45 -6.17 -7.70
CA TRP A 118 -3.36 -5.63 -8.52
C TRP A 118 -2.99 -6.59 -9.65
N PHE A 119 -2.74 -7.86 -9.31
CA PHE A 119 -2.36 -8.85 -10.31
C PHE A 119 -3.46 -9.03 -11.36
N ARG A 120 -4.70 -9.04 -10.92
CA ARG A 120 -5.83 -9.15 -11.84
C ARG A 120 -5.91 -7.96 -12.81
N LEU A 121 -5.75 -6.75 -12.29
CA LEU A 121 -5.77 -5.53 -13.12
C LEU A 121 -4.60 -5.48 -14.09
N LEU A 122 -3.43 -5.91 -13.67
CA LEU A 122 -2.25 -5.95 -14.52
C LEU A 122 -2.31 -7.10 -15.55
N GLY A 123 -3.21 -8.05 -15.38
CA GLY A 123 -3.30 -9.21 -16.25
C GLY A 123 -2.28 -10.30 -15.94
N ILE A 124 -1.72 -10.28 -14.73
CA ILE A 124 -0.80 -11.32 -14.27
C ILE A 124 -1.61 -12.52 -13.77
N PRO A 125 -1.27 -13.78 -14.20
CA PRO A 125 -1.95 -14.95 -13.65
C PRO A 125 -1.75 -15.04 -12.13
N PHE A 126 -2.85 -15.23 -11.41
CA PHE A 126 -2.85 -15.33 -9.97
C PHE A 126 -3.70 -16.52 -9.54
N GLU A 127 -3.06 -17.46 -8.87
CA GLU A 127 -3.73 -18.64 -8.33
C GLU A 127 -3.78 -18.63 -6.81
#